data_3fa043f513d6f538df1c8cfd377245f4
#
_entry.id   3fa043f513d6f538df1c8cfd377245f4
#
_cell.length_a   1.000
_cell.length_b   1.000
_cell.length_c   1.000
_cell.angle_alpha   90.00
_cell.angle_beta   90.00
_cell.angle_gamma   90.00
#
_symmetry.space_group_name_H-M   'P 1'
#
loop_
_entity.id
_entity.type
_entity.pdbx_description
1 polymer ?
#
loop_
_entity_poly.entity_id
_entity_poly.type
_entity_poly.pdbx_seq_one_letter_code
_entity_poly.pdbx_strand_id
1 'polypeptide(L)'
;QEKLPYSEIPIAANEFTPGTTASRLIDGLGFRYYWTTEGLKEIDLVYKPNAAARSSEETIDHILGLSQVILNATLKVKNGQKQPEMTFVEKRKKTLENLHQASKTLRFSNDISQYKMIFGAKELPFWNVINGPIADAIWHVGQVVSFRRSSGNPINPKINHLSGTIKE
;
A
#
# COMPACT_ATOMS: atom_id res chain seq x y z
N GLN A 1 13.28 -0.85 18.10
CA GLN A 1 12.87 -0.84 16.68
C GLN A 1 11.88 0.29 16.47
N GLU A 2 12.08 1.09 15.43
CA GLU A 2 11.13 2.13 15.05
C GLU A 2 9.79 1.48 14.70
N LYS A 3 8.69 1.96 15.30
CA LYS A 3 7.35 1.40 15.08
C LYS A 3 6.88 1.78 13.69
N LEU A 4 6.71 0.80 12.81
CA LEU A 4 6.15 1.03 11.47
C LEU A 4 4.69 1.50 11.55
N PRO A 5 4.25 2.37 10.64
CA PRO A 5 2.85 2.79 10.59
C PRO A 5 1.92 1.63 10.21
N TYR A 6 0.63 1.77 10.54
CA TYR A 6 -0.46 0.85 10.17
C TYR A 6 -0.52 -0.49 10.90
N SER A 7 0.12 -0.64 12.05
CA SER A 7 -0.22 -1.76 12.97
C SER A 7 -1.70 -1.69 13.41
N GLU A 8 -2.24 -0.48 13.47
CA GLU A 8 -3.66 -0.15 13.56
C GLU A 8 -3.99 0.92 12.51
N ILE A 9 -5.24 0.95 12.06
CA ILE A 9 -5.66 2.00 11.14
C ILE A 9 -5.75 3.33 11.90
N PRO A 10 -5.25 4.45 11.37
CA PRO A 10 -5.33 5.75 12.03
C PRO A 10 -6.76 6.14 12.40
N ILE A 11 -6.91 6.93 13.47
CA ILE A 11 -8.21 7.46 13.88
C ILE A 11 -8.84 8.21 12.70
N ALA A 12 -10.12 7.94 12.44
CA ALA A 12 -10.87 8.59 11.37
C ALA A 12 -10.93 10.12 11.58
N ALA A 13 -11.00 10.86 10.49
CA ALA A 13 -11.30 12.29 10.55
C ALA A 13 -12.76 12.50 11.02
N ASN A 14 -13.02 13.65 11.64
CA ASN A 14 -14.38 14.00 12.08
C ASN A 14 -15.30 14.36 10.90
N GLU A 15 -14.71 14.80 9.79
CA GLU A 15 -15.45 15.27 8.63
C GLU A 15 -15.20 14.39 7.41
N PHE A 16 -16.23 14.23 6.58
CA PHE A 16 -16.16 13.59 5.28
C PHE A 16 -15.90 14.64 4.20
N THR A 17 -14.64 14.81 3.85
CA THR A 17 -14.21 15.64 2.71
C THR A 17 -13.61 14.73 1.63
N PRO A 18 -13.42 15.24 0.38
CA PRO A 18 -12.69 14.48 -0.63
C PRO A 18 -11.31 14.02 -0.13
N GLY A 19 -10.59 14.89 0.57
CA GLY A 19 -9.26 14.58 1.11
C GLY A 19 -9.27 13.52 2.20
N THR A 20 -10.17 13.64 3.19
CA THR A 20 -10.28 12.65 4.27
C THR A 20 -10.76 11.29 3.78
N THR A 21 -11.65 11.28 2.77
CA THR A 21 -12.12 10.04 2.13
C THR A 21 -10.99 9.35 1.37
N ALA A 22 -10.24 10.09 0.56
CA ALA A 22 -9.09 9.55 -0.17
C ALA A 22 -7.97 9.07 0.77
N SER A 23 -7.69 9.83 1.83
CA SER A 23 -6.77 9.44 2.90
C SER A 23 -7.19 8.10 3.52
N ARG A 24 -8.48 7.92 3.83
CA ARG A 24 -9.00 6.70 4.45
C ARG A 24 -8.86 5.45 3.57
N LEU A 25 -8.97 5.59 2.25
CA LEU A 25 -8.71 4.49 1.31
C LEU A 25 -7.25 4.02 1.41
N ILE A 26 -6.31 4.97 1.47
CA ILE A 26 -4.88 4.68 1.62
C ILE A 26 -4.58 4.07 2.99
N ASP A 27 -5.19 4.57 4.07
CA ASP A 27 -5.03 4.00 5.41
C ASP A 27 -5.52 2.54 5.46
N GLY A 28 -6.64 2.26 4.79
CA GLY A 28 -7.17 0.90 4.66
C GLY A 28 -6.24 -0.04 3.87
N LEU A 29 -5.59 0.47 2.83
CA LEU A 29 -4.54 -0.25 2.10
C LEU A 29 -3.32 -0.48 3.00
N GLY A 30 -2.83 0.56 3.69
CA GLY A 30 -1.66 0.48 4.55
C GLY A 30 -1.82 -0.54 5.69
N PHE A 31 -2.98 -0.55 6.36
CA PHE A 31 -3.31 -1.55 7.39
C PHE A 31 -3.30 -2.98 6.84
N ARG A 32 -3.91 -3.20 5.67
CA ARG A 32 -3.91 -4.51 5.01
C ARG A 32 -2.50 -4.95 4.61
N TYR A 33 -1.72 -4.05 4.03
CA TYR A 33 -0.34 -4.34 3.63
C TYR A 33 0.54 -4.66 4.85
N TYR A 34 0.40 -3.91 5.94
CA TYR A 34 1.15 -4.16 7.18
C TYR A 34 0.97 -5.61 7.63
N TRP A 35 -0.26 -6.06 7.80
CA TRP A 35 -0.55 -7.39 8.31
C TRP A 35 -0.34 -8.51 7.28
N THR A 36 -0.49 -8.19 6.01
CA THR A 36 -0.17 -9.13 4.94
C THR A 36 1.32 -9.44 4.89
N THR A 37 2.17 -8.48 5.19
CA THR A 37 3.63 -8.62 5.12
C THR A 37 4.29 -8.89 6.46
N GLU A 38 3.55 -8.78 7.57
CA GLU A 38 4.07 -9.10 8.91
C GLU A 38 4.35 -10.58 9.06
N GLY A 39 5.58 -10.92 9.47
CA GLY A 39 6.01 -12.30 9.70
C GLY A 39 6.15 -13.15 8.44
N LEU A 40 6.27 -12.55 7.24
CA LEU A 40 6.68 -13.29 6.05
C LEU A 40 8.10 -13.83 6.19
N LYS A 41 8.27 -15.08 5.80
CA LYS A 41 9.55 -15.79 5.78
C LYS A 41 10.06 -15.90 4.33
N GLU A 42 11.32 -16.26 4.18
CA GLU A 42 11.93 -16.43 2.85
C GLU A 42 11.16 -17.42 1.96
N ILE A 43 10.70 -18.54 2.53
CA ILE A 43 9.87 -19.52 1.82
C ILE A 43 8.55 -18.91 1.29
N ASP A 44 7.96 -17.96 2.01
CA ASP A 44 6.75 -17.26 1.58
C ASP A 44 7.05 -16.29 0.44
N LEU A 45 8.20 -15.61 0.50
CA LEU A 45 8.60 -14.63 -0.50
C LEU A 45 8.81 -15.25 -1.88
N VAL A 46 9.41 -16.44 -1.94
CA VAL A 46 9.66 -17.15 -3.20
C VAL A 46 8.45 -17.94 -3.70
N TYR A 47 7.39 -18.07 -2.91
CA TYR A 47 6.20 -18.84 -3.29
C TYR A 47 5.54 -18.29 -4.55
N LYS A 48 5.23 -19.20 -5.47
CA LYS A 48 4.45 -18.98 -6.70
C LYS A 48 3.32 -20.02 -6.78
N PRO A 49 2.09 -19.63 -7.16
CA PRO A 49 1.02 -20.61 -7.36
C PRO A 49 1.25 -21.51 -8.57
N ASN A 50 1.99 -21.05 -9.57
CA ASN A 50 2.46 -21.79 -10.74
C ASN A 50 3.66 -21.10 -11.38
N ALA A 51 4.29 -21.73 -12.38
CA ALA A 51 5.50 -21.22 -13.02
C ALA A 51 5.31 -19.89 -13.76
N ALA A 52 4.11 -19.58 -14.23
CA ALA A 52 3.80 -18.35 -14.97
C ALA A 52 3.42 -17.17 -14.05
N ALA A 53 3.11 -17.45 -12.78
CA ALA A 53 2.69 -16.43 -11.85
C ALA A 53 3.88 -15.68 -11.25
N ARG A 54 3.63 -14.46 -10.79
CA ARG A 54 4.57 -13.73 -9.93
C ARG A 54 4.72 -14.43 -8.58
N SER A 55 5.89 -14.34 -7.98
CA SER A 55 6.08 -14.71 -6.58
C SER A 55 5.44 -13.68 -5.63
N SER A 56 5.39 -14.02 -4.34
CA SER A 56 5.01 -13.04 -3.32
C SER A 56 5.95 -11.84 -3.33
N GLU A 57 7.27 -12.06 -3.46
CA GLU A 57 8.24 -10.96 -3.50
C GLU A 57 8.04 -10.07 -4.74
N GLU A 58 7.91 -10.66 -5.93
CA GLU A 58 7.62 -9.92 -7.16
C GLU A 58 6.31 -9.13 -7.07
N THR A 59 5.31 -9.64 -6.34
CA THR A 59 4.06 -8.94 -6.08
C THR A 59 4.26 -7.79 -5.10
N ILE A 60 5.08 -7.97 -4.07
CA ILE A 60 5.46 -6.92 -3.10
C ILE A 60 6.24 -5.81 -3.80
N ASP A 61 7.14 -6.13 -4.72
CA ASP A 61 7.86 -5.15 -5.55
C ASP A 61 6.90 -4.29 -6.38
N HIS A 62 5.89 -4.93 -6.94
CA HIS A 62 4.85 -4.21 -7.67
C HIS A 62 4.06 -3.26 -6.75
N ILE A 63 3.66 -3.73 -5.56
CA ILE A 63 2.95 -2.89 -4.56
C ILE A 63 3.83 -1.71 -4.13
N LEU A 64 5.14 -1.91 -3.94
CA LEU A 64 6.08 -0.82 -3.65
C LEU A 64 6.06 0.23 -4.78
N GLY A 65 6.12 -0.20 -6.04
CA GLY A 65 6.02 0.69 -7.18
C GLY A 65 4.71 1.49 -7.19
N LEU A 66 3.58 0.83 -6.93
CA LEU A 66 2.27 1.48 -6.82
C LEU A 66 2.22 2.50 -5.68
N SER A 67 2.77 2.16 -4.50
CA SER A 67 2.85 3.08 -3.36
C SER A 67 3.68 4.33 -3.67
N GLN A 68 4.75 4.16 -4.46
CA GLN A 68 5.56 5.29 -4.91
C GLN A 68 4.78 6.20 -5.87
N VAL A 69 3.98 5.64 -6.78
CA VAL A 69 3.12 6.42 -7.68
C VAL A 69 2.06 7.21 -6.88
N ILE A 70 1.48 6.60 -5.85
CA ILE A 70 0.52 7.26 -4.96
C ILE A 70 1.19 8.44 -4.25
N LEU A 71 2.36 8.23 -3.65
CA LEU A 71 3.11 9.28 -2.96
C LEU A 71 3.50 10.40 -3.93
N ASN A 72 4.07 10.06 -5.08
CA ASN A 72 4.51 11.04 -6.07
C ASN A 72 3.35 11.93 -6.55
N ALA A 73 2.15 11.37 -6.70
CA ALA A 73 0.96 12.15 -7.05
C ALA A 73 0.67 13.23 -5.98
N THR A 74 0.74 12.86 -4.68
CA THR A 74 0.50 13.80 -3.58
C THR A 74 1.61 14.83 -3.40
N LEU A 75 2.84 14.50 -3.78
CA LEU A 75 3.99 15.40 -3.79
C LEU A 75 4.10 16.23 -5.08
N LYS A 76 3.26 15.97 -6.08
CA LYS A 76 3.28 16.63 -7.40
C LYS A 76 4.61 16.45 -8.13
N VAL A 77 5.25 15.30 -7.98
CA VAL A 77 6.52 14.95 -8.63
C VAL A 77 6.33 13.88 -9.70
N LYS A 78 7.24 13.87 -10.67
CA LYS A 78 7.20 12.91 -11.79
C LYS A 78 7.55 11.49 -11.33
N ASN A 79 6.90 10.51 -11.94
CA ASN A 79 7.25 9.09 -11.84
C ASN A 79 8.35 8.74 -12.86
N GLY A 80 8.92 7.52 -12.73
CA GLY A 80 9.95 6.99 -13.62
C GLY A 80 11.35 6.95 -13.01
N GLN A 81 11.52 7.35 -11.77
CA GLN A 81 12.77 7.17 -11.03
C GLN A 81 12.98 5.67 -10.74
N LYS A 82 14.16 5.16 -11.11
CA LYS A 82 14.53 3.79 -10.77
C LYS A 82 14.71 3.68 -9.24
N GLN A 83 14.07 2.69 -8.65
CA GLN A 83 14.28 2.40 -7.23
C GLN A 83 15.64 1.69 -7.05
N PRO A 84 16.36 1.95 -5.96
CA PRO A 84 17.56 1.17 -5.62
C PRO A 84 17.16 -0.27 -5.29
N GLU A 85 18.12 -1.17 -5.34
CA GLU A 85 17.92 -2.51 -4.79
C GLU A 85 17.69 -2.42 -3.27
N MET A 86 16.70 -3.16 -2.78
CA MET A 86 16.27 -3.15 -1.39
C MET A 86 15.98 -4.56 -0.93
N THR A 87 16.27 -4.84 0.32
CA THR A 87 15.83 -6.04 1.03
C THR A 87 14.30 -6.01 1.24
N PHE A 88 13.70 -7.15 1.52
CA PHE A 88 12.27 -7.22 1.86
C PHE A 88 11.90 -6.27 3.01
N VAL A 89 12.73 -6.19 4.04
CA VAL A 89 12.50 -5.31 5.20
C VAL A 89 12.46 -3.84 4.79
N GLU A 90 13.38 -3.43 3.92
CA GLU A 90 13.43 -2.06 3.39
C GLU A 90 12.25 -1.77 2.46
N LYS A 91 11.90 -2.70 1.57
CA LYS A 91 10.70 -2.60 0.70
C LYS A 91 9.42 -2.44 1.53
N ARG A 92 9.26 -3.27 2.57
CA ARG A 92 8.12 -3.20 3.49
C ARG A 92 8.04 -1.86 4.19
N LYS A 93 9.13 -1.40 4.79
CA LYS A 93 9.22 -0.09 5.46
C LYS A 93 8.87 1.03 4.48
N LYS A 94 9.52 1.07 3.33
CA LYS A 94 9.33 2.10 2.31
C LYS A 94 7.89 2.17 1.83
N THR A 95 7.26 1.03 1.57
CA THR A 95 5.85 0.97 1.14
C THR A 95 4.92 1.60 2.20
N LEU A 96 5.08 1.20 3.46
CA LEU A 96 4.26 1.72 4.56
C LEU A 96 4.47 3.23 4.78
N GLU A 97 5.71 3.70 4.70
CA GLU A 97 6.05 5.13 4.80
C GLU A 97 5.46 5.94 3.63
N ASN A 98 5.56 5.44 2.41
CA ASN A 98 4.97 6.07 1.22
C ASN A 98 3.47 6.27 1.39
N LEU A 99 2.76 5.20 1.78
CA LEU A 99 1.31 5.24 2.01
C LEU A 99 0.94 6.20 3.15
N HIS A 100 1.69 6.15 4.26
CA HIS A 100 1.44 7.03 5.40
C HIS A 100 1.63 8.50 5.07
N GLN A 101 2.70 8.85 4.35
CA GLN A 101 2.95 10.22 3.94
C GLN A 101 1.88 10.72 2.94
N ALA A 102 1.50 9.90 1.96
CA ALA A 102 0.44 10.24 1.02
C ALA A 102 -0.90 10.46 1.72
N SER A 103 -1.28 9.55 2.63
CA SER A 103 -2.48 9.68 3.45
C SER A 103 -2.49 10.98 4.25
N LYS A 104 -1.39 11.31 4.93
CA LYS A 104 -1.27 12.58 5.69
C LYS A 104 -1.48 13.80 4.80
N THR A 105 -0.86 13.83 3.62
CA THR A 105 -1.01 14.96 2.67
C THR A 105 -2.47 15.13 2.24
N LEU A 106 -3.15 14.03 1.90
CA LEU A 106 -4.54 14.08 1.46
C LEU A 106 -5.49 14.46 2.59
N ARG A 107 -5.26 13.96 3.80
CA ARG A 107 -6.13 14.21 4.97
C ARG A 107 -6.35 15.69 5.26
N PHE A 108 -5.35 16.53 4.98
CA PHE A 108 -5.38 17.97 5.19
C PHE A 108 -5.64 18.77 3.91
N SER A 109 -5.99 18.10 2.81
CA SER A 109 -6.27 18.76 1.54
C SER A 109 -7.76 19.03 1.37
N ASN A 110 -8.10 20.26 1.06
CA ASN A 110 -9.47 20.67 0.70
C ASN A 110 -9.80 20.39 -0.77
N ASP A 111 -8.77 20.25 -1.62
CA ASP A 111 -8.92 19.98 -3.04
C ASP A 111 -7.96 18.90 -3.49
N ILE A 112 -8.49 17.71 -3.77
CA ILE A 112 -7.71 16.57 -4.28
C ILE A 112 -7.53 16.61 -5.80
N SER A 113 -8.23 17.48 -6.52
CA SER A 113 -8.10 17.61 -7.98
C SER A 113 -6.73 18.14 -8.40
N GLN A 114 -6.04 18.80 -7.49
CA GLN A 114 -4.69 19.31 -7.69
C GLN A 114 -3.61 18.22 -7.80
N TYR A 115 -3.91 16.99 -7.34
CA TYR A 115 -2.96 15.88 -7.36
C TYR A 115 -3.14 15.04 -8.61
N LYS A 116 -2.04 14.78 -9.29
CA LYS A 116 -2.02 14.07 -10.57
C LYS A 116 -0.89 13.05 -10.59
N MET A 117 -1.08 11.97 -11.31
CA MET A 117 0.04 11.11 -11.70
C MET A 117 0.73 11.71 -12.92
N ILE A 118 2.05 11.89 -12.84
CA ILE A 118 2.86 12.50 -13.90
C ILE A 118 3.87 11.47 -14.42
N PHE A 119 3.75 11.11 -15.70
CA PHE A 119 4.65 10.20 -16.42
C PHE A 119 5.20 10.92 -17.66
N GLY A 120 6.43 11.42 -17.58
CA GLY A 120 7.00 12.23 -18.63
C GLY A 120 6.17 13.49 -18.90
N ALA A 121 5.58 13.58 -20.09
CA ALA A 121 4.66 14.65 -20.50
C ALA A 121 3.18 14.33 -20.22
N LYS A 122 2.86 13.10 -19.82
CA LYS A 122 1.47 12.67 -19.58
C LYS A 122 1.08 12.93 -18.14
N GLU A 123 -0.04 13.63 -17.95
CA GLU A 123 -0.69 13.83 -16.66
C GLU A 123 -2.03 13.10 -16.62
N LEU A 124 -2.29 12.39 -15.53
CA LEU A 124 -3.54 11.70 -15.27
C LEU A 124 -4.17 12.25 -13.99
N PRO A 125 -5.47 12.60 -13.99
CA PRO A 125 -6.14 13.18 -12.83
C PRO A 125 -6.22 12.20 -11.65
N PHE A 126 -6.55 12.71 -10.46
CA PHE A 126 -6.60 11.92 -9.23
C PHE A 126 -7.58 10.73 -9.30
N TRP A 127 -8.62 10.80 -10.14
CA TRP A 127 -9.48 9.64 -10.43
C TRP A 127 -8.68 8.40 -10.82
N ASN A 128 -7.61 8.60 -11.59
CA ASN A 128 -6.72 7.51 -12.00
C ASN A 128 -5.81 7.03 -10.88
N VAL A 129 -5.54 7.84 -9.84
CA VAL A 129 -4.86 7.37 -8.63
C VAL A 129 -5.77 6.41 -7.85
N ILE A 130 -7.07 6.71 -7.78
CA ILE A 130 -8.05 5.91 -7.05
C ILE A 130 -8.23 4.54 -7.73
N ASN A 131 -8.60 4.52 -9.01
CA ASN A 131 -8.89 3.26 -9.72
C ASN A 131 -7.65 2.54 -10.24
N GLY A 132 -6.51 3.21 -10.33
CA GLY A 132 -5.21 2.62 -10.68
C GLY A 132 -4.46 2.19 -9.41
N PRO A 133 -3.39 2.91 -9.04
CA PRO A 133 -2.45 2.40 -8.05
C PRO A 133 -3.05 2.09 -6.67
N ILE A 134 -4.10 2.77 -6.22
CA ILE A 134 -4.74 2.43 -4.92
C ILE A 134 -5.51 1.11 -5.03
N ALA A 135 -6.42 0.99 -6.00
CA ALA A 135 -7.24 -0.21 -6.17
C ALA A 135 -6.38 -1.42 -6.55
N ASP A 136 -5.40 -1.23 -7.43
CA ASP A 136 -4.48 -2.28 -7.89
C ASP A 136 -3.61 -2.79 -6.72
N ALA A 137 -3.09 -1.91 -5.88
CA ALA A 137 -2.35 -2.32 -4.69
C ALA A 137 -3.22 -3.14 -3.71
N ILE A 138 -4.49 -2.77 -3.50
CA ILE A 138 -5.41 -3.54 -2.66
C ILE A 138 -5.63 -4.93 -3.25
N TRP A 139 -5.81 -5.05 -4.56
CA TRP A 139 -5.93 -6.33 -5.25
C TRP A 139 -4.70 -7.20 -5.03
N HIS A 140 -3.51 -6.65 -5.24
CA HIS A 140 -2.25 -7.38 -5.08
C HIS A 140 -1.96 -7.76 -3.62
N VAL A 141 -2.35 -6.95 -2.64
CA VAL A 141 -2.31 -7.33 -1.22
C VAL A 141 -3.13 -8.61 -0.98
N GLY A 142 -4.32 -8.71 -1.57
CA GLY A 142 -5.15 -9.93 -1.51
C GLY A 142 -4.48 -11.15 -2.11
N GLN A 143 -3.69 -11.00 -3.18
CA GLN A 143 -2.90 -12.10 -3.77
C GLN A 143 -1.83 -12.59 -2.80
N VAL A 144 -1.05 -11.69 -2.17
CA VAL A 144 -0.04 -12.08 -1.18
C VAL A 144 -0.69 -12.79 0.01
N VAL A 145 -1.88 -12.37 0.47
CA VAL A 145 -2.65 -13.09 1.50
C VAL A 145 -2.96 -14.52 1.08
N SER A 146 -3.37 -14.73 -0.18
CA SER A 146 -3.64 -16.07 -0.71
C SER A 146 -2.37 -16.90 -0.82
N PHE A 147 -1.28 -16.33 -1.27
CA PHE A 147 0.01 -17.00 -1.43
C PHE A 147 0.56 -17.48 -0.08
N ARG A 148 0.55 -16.63 0.95
CA ARG A 148 1.01 -17.03 2.28
C ARG A 148 0.11 -18.06 2.98
N ARG A 149 -1.18 -18.11 2.64
CA ARG A 149 -2.05 -19.24 3.08
C ARG A 149 -1.60 -20.54 2.45
N SER A 150 -1.28 -20.52 1.17
CA SER A 150 -0.84 -21.69 0.42
C SER A 150 0.57 -22.14 0.81
N SER A 151 1.45 -21.22 1.21
CA SER A 151 2.79 -21.57 1.74
C SER A 151 2.77 -22.06 3.20
N GLY A 152 1.60 -22.02 3.88
CA GLY A 152 1.44 -22.50 5.25
C GLY A 152 1.70 -21.46 6.34
N ASN A 153 1.79 -20.16 5.98
CA ASN A 153 1.99 -19.06 6.92
C ASN A 153 0.85 -18.03 6.83
N PRO A 154 -0.40 -18.36 7.21
CA PRO A 154 -1.54 -17.44 7.11
C PRO A 154 -1.34 -16.21 7.99
N ILE A 155 -2.01 -15.10 7.63
CA ILE A 155 -2.03 -13.88 8.45
C ILE A 155 -2.64 -14.18 9.83
N ASN A 156 -2.32 -13.34 10.81
CA ASN A 156 -2.88 -13.44 12.16
C ASN A 156 -4.42 -13.40 12.11
N PRO A 157 -5.14 -14.44 12.60
CA PRO A 157 -6.60 -14.51 12.54
C PRO A 157 -7.30 -13.47 13.43
N LYS A 158 -6.59 -12.84 14.35
CA LYS A 158 -7.13 -11.77 15.20
C LYS A 158 -7.27 -10.43 14.48
N ILE A 159 -6.77 -10.28 13.25
CA ILE A 159 -6.90 -9.03 12.48
C ILE A 159 -8.37 -8.76 12.15
N ASN A 160 -8.85 -7.61 12.56
CA ASN A 160 -10.19 -7.14 12.23
C ASN A 160 -10.11 -6.06 11.12
N HIS A 161 -10.39 -6.46 9.89
CA HIS A 161 -10.33 -5.55 8.74
C HIS A 161 -11.46 -4.50 8.73
N LEU A 162 -12.56 -4.72 9.46
CA LEU A 162 -13.67 -3.75 9.53
C LEU A 162 -13.32 -2.59 10.46
N SER A 163 -12.81 -2.90 11.65
CA SER A 163 -12.40 -1.86 12.62
C SER A 163 -11.00 -1.32 12.36
N GLY A 164 -10.14 -2.08 11.67
CA GLY A 164 -8.74 -1.73 11.49
C GLY A 164 -7.91 -1.92 12.78
N THR A 165 -8.25 -2.92 13.57
CA THR A 165 -7.62 -3.23 14.86
C THR A 165 -7.28 -4.72 14.97
N ILE A 166 -6.61 -5.10 16.05
CA ILE A 166 -6.42 -6.49 16.45
C ILE A 166 -7.50 -6.81 17.50
N LYS A 167 -8.15 -7.95 17.35
CA LYS A 167 -9.07 -8.48 18.37
C LYS A 167 -8.26 -8.91 19.61
N GLU A 168 -8.76 -8.58 20.76
CA GLU A 168 -8.25 -9.07 22.06
C GLU A 168 -8.31 -10.60 22.19
#